data_bbf35f38bff5898ead0d18419fc9a037
#
_entry.id   bbf35f38bff5898ead0d18419fc9a037
#
_cell.length_a   1.000
_cell.length_b   1.000
_cell.length_c   1.000
_cell.angle_alpha   90.00
_cell.angle_beta   90.00
_cell.angle_gamma   90.00
#
_symmetry.space_group_name_H-M   'P 1'
#
loop_
_entity.id
_entity.type
_entity.pdbx_description
1 polymer ?
#
loop_
_entity_poly.entity_id
_entity_poly.type
_entity_poly.pdbx_seq_one_letter_code
_entity_poly.pdbx_strand_id
1 'polypeptide(L)'
;MLDIKFVRDNPEAVKENIRKKFQNAKLPLVDEVIALDAEKRAAMNEANDLRAQRNQLSKRVGMLMGQAKKDPSKLAEAEEAKAQVKANADRLAQLEEMEGRLTQQITKIMMVIPQMIDPSVPIGPDDSHNVEVQRFGEAKLPEFDIPYHTEIMERFDGIDMDAAGRVSGNGFYYLMGDIARLHEAVLAYGRDFMIDKGFTYCIPPFMIHGNVVEGVMSQTDMDAMMYKIVGEDLYLIGTSEHSMIGKFIDQIVPAESLPQTLTSYSPCFRKEKGAHGIEERGIYRIHQFEKQEMIVVCKPEDSKKWYEQLWRYSVELFRSLDIPVRQLECCSGDLADLKCKSCDIEAWSPRQQKYFEVCSCSNLGDAQARRLKIRYKDENGRMQLCHTLNNTCVAPPRMLIAFLENNLQADGSVLIPQALRPYMGGHDRIVPKH
;
A
#
# COMPACT_ATOMS: atom_id res chain seq x y z
N MET A 1 0.03 -3.03 10.20
CA MET A 1 0.42 -3.01 11.64
C MET A 1 -0.18 -4.23 12.31
N LEU A 2 0.58 -4.97 13.09
CA LEU A 2 0.07 -6.12 13.85
C LEU A 2 -0.86 -5.68 14.99
N ASP A 3 -1.60 -6.64 15.57
CA ASP A 3 -2.33 -6.46 16.81
C ASP A 3 -1.36 -6.53 17.99
N ILE A 4 -1.38 -5.54 18.90
CA ILE A 4 -0.52 -5.55 20.09
C ILE A 4 -0.79 -6.77 20.99
N LYS A 5 -2.03 -7.22 21.06
CA LYS A 5 -2.38 -8.45 21.78
C LYS A 5 -1.73 -9.67 21.14
N PHE A 6 -1.75 -9.76 19.80
CA PHE A 6 -1.07 -10.83 19.08
C PHE A 6 0.44 -10.84 19.36
N VAL A 7 1.09 -9.66 19.31
CA VAL A 7 2.53 -9.51 19.59
C VAL A 7 2.86 -9.96 21.01
N ARG A 8 2.06 -9.57 21.98
CA ARG A 8 2.23 -9.96 23.40
C ARG A 8 2.02 -11.45 23.62
N ASP A 9 0.99 -12.03 23.00
CA ASP A 9 0.63 -13.44 23.23
C ASP A 9 1.52 -14.39 22.41
N ASN A 10 2.20 -13.88 21.34
CA ASN A 10 3.03 -14.67 20.44
C ASN A 10 4.38 -14.00 20.10
N PRO A 11 5.19 -13.57 21.08
CA PRO A 11 6.40 -12.78 20.82
C PRO A 11 7.43 -13.52 19.97
N GLU A 12 7.62 -14.83 20.21
CA GLU A 12 8.59 -15.62 19.45
C GLU A 12 8.17 -15.83 17.98
N ALA A 13 6.87 -15.96 17.70
CA ALA A 13 6.38 -16.02 16.33
C ALA A 13 6.64 -14.73 15.57
N VAL A 14 6.48 -13.56 16.23
CA VAL A 14 6.78 -12.25 15.65
C VAL A 14 8.27 -12.09 15.41
N LYS A 15 9.12 -12.48 16.39
CA LYS A 15 10.59 -12.44 16.23
C LYS A 15 11.05 -13.37 15.11
N GLU A 16 10.48 -14.56 14.99
CA GLU A 16 10.79 -15.49 13.92
C GLU A 16 10.40 -14.91 12.54
N ASN A 17 9.25 -14.25 12.43
CA ASN A 17 8.85 -13.55 11.24
C ASN A 17 9.84 -12.42 10.85
N ILE A 18 10.33 -11.66 11.84
CA ILE A 18 11.36 -10.63 11.64
C ILE A 18 12.66 -11.25 11.11
N ARG A 19 13.09 -12.41 11.65
CA ARG A 19 14.27 -13.14 11.16
C ARG A 19 14.07 -13.62 9.72
N LYS A 20 12.91 -14.19 9.40
CA LYS A 20 12.56 -14.63 8.04
C LYS A 20 12.57 -13.48 7.04
N LYS A 21 12.25 -12.26 7.48
CA LYS A 21 12.34 -11.04 6.66
C LYS A 21 13.74 -10.41 6.65
N PHE A 22 14.74 -11.03 7.27
CA PHE A 22 16.12 -10.54 7.39
C PHE A 22 16.24 -9.13 8.03
N GLN A 23 15.30 -8.79 8.91
CA GLN A 23 15.22 -7.49 9.57
C GLN A 23 15.65 -7.55 11.05
N ASN A 24 16.71 -8.28 11.37
CA ASN A 24 17.15 -8.60 12.73
C ASN A 24 17.33 -7.39 13.65
N ALA A 25 17.63 -6.21 13.09
CA ALA A 25 17.71 -4.96 13.87
C ALA A 25 16.38 -4.58 14.55
N LYS A 26 15.26 -5.13 14.10
CA LYS A 26 13.93 -4.88 14.70
C LYS A 26 13.57 -5.85 15.83
N LEU A 27 14.37 -6.89 16.09
CA LEU A 27 14.08 -7.89 17.15
C LEU A 27 13.87 -7.27 18.54
N PRO A 28 14.70 -6.31 19.00
CA PRO A 28 14.52 -5.70 20.33
C PRO A 28 13.19 -4.95 20.47
N LEU A 29 12.63 -4.43 19.38
CA LEU A 29 11.38 -3.67 19.38
C LEU A 29 10.18 -4.51 19.85
N VAL A 30 10.23 -5.84 19.68
CA VAL A 30 9.17 -6.75 20.15
C VAL A 30 9.09 -6.75 21.67
N ASP A 31 10.23 -6.87 22.34
CA ASP A 31 10.28 -6.86 23.82
C ASP A 31 9.97 -5.47 24.38
N GLU A 32 10.49 -4.43 23.72
CA GLU A 32 10.23 -3.03 24.10
C GLU A 32 8.73 -2.70 24.04
N VAL A 33 8.04 -3.04 22.95
CA VAL A 33 6.61 -2.74 22.82
C VAL A 33 5.75 -3.52 23.82
N ILE A 34 6.14 -4.75 24.17
CA ILE A 34 5.47 -5.56 25.18
C ILE A 34 5.62 -4.92 26.57
N ALA A 35 6.81 -4.41 26.90
CA ALA A 35 7.07 -3.71 28.16
C ALA A 35 6.22 -2.42 28.25
N LEU A 36 6.22 -1.60 27.20
CA LEU A 36 5.40 -0.38 27.13
C LEU A 36 3.89 -0.68 27.22
N ASP A 37 3.41 -1.76 26.60
CA ASP A 37 2.02 -2.21 26.71
C ASP A 37 1.68 -2.63 28.15
N ALA A 38 2.60 -3.29 28.86
CA ALA A 38 2.41 -3.66 30.25
C ALA A 38 2.30 -2.42 31.14
N GLU A 39 3.18 -1.42 30.96
CA GLU A 39 3.12 -0.15 31.68
C GLU A 39 1.81 0.61 31.40
N LYS A 40 1.41 0.67 30.14
CA LYS A 40 0.15 1.32 29.73
C LYS A 40 -1.05 0.64 30.40
N ARG A 41 -1.12 -0.68 30.40
CA ARG A 41 -2.21 -1.43 31.04
C ARG A 41 -2.23 -1.22 32.56
N ALA A 42 -1.07 -1.15 33.21
CA ALA A 42 -0.97 -0.85 34.62
C ALA A 42 -1.51 0.56 34.93
N ALA A 43 -1.10 1.58 34.14
CA ALA A 43 -1.60 2.94 34.28
C ALA A 43 -3.12 3.04 34.05
N MET A 44 -3.64 2.35 33.05
CA MET A 44 -5.10 2.29 32.77
C MET A 44 -5.87 1.65 33.92
N ASN A 45 -5.36 0.57 34.54
CA ASN A 45 -6.00 -0.10 35.67
C ASN A 45 -6.02 0.84 36.89
N GLU A 46 -4.90 1.47 37.24
CA GLU A 46 -4.81 2.46 38.33
C GLU A 46 -5.79 3.62 38.08
N ALA A 47 -5.85 4.14 36.85
CA ALA A 47 -6.77 5.21 36.48
C ALA A 47 -8.24 4.80 36.65
N ASN A 48 -8.59 3.57 36.31
CA ASN A 48 -9.95 3.04 36.46
C ASN A 48 -10.32 2.90 37.98
N ASP A 49 -9.39 2.41 38.78
CA ASP A 49 -9.58 2.30 40.26
C ASP A 49 -9.77 3.67 40.87
N LEU A 50 -8.96 4.67 40.50
CA LEU A 50 -9.09 6.05 40.94
C LEU A 50 -10.41 6.70 40.51
N ARG A 51 -10.90 6.42 39.30
CA ARG A 51 -12.21 6.90 38.85
C ARG A 51 -13.35 6.30 39.69
N ALA A 52 -13.26 5.01 40.05
CA ALA A 52 -14.23 4.33 40.91
C ALA A 52 -14.19 4.93 42.33
N GLN A 53 -12.99 5.10 42.92
CA GLN A 53 -12.79 5.72 44.22
C GLN A 53 -13.28 7.18 44.27
N ARG A 54 -12.99 7.97 43.22
CA ARG A 54 -13.49 9.36 43.12
C ARG A 54 -15.02 9.43 43.20
N ASN A 55 -15.72 8.52 42.50
CA ASN A 55 -17.18 8.48 42.51
C ASN A 55 -17.73 8.15 43.93
N GLN A 56 -17.06 7.23 44.64
CA GLN A 56 -17.43 6.90 46.03
C GLN A 56 -17.16 8.05 47.02
N LEU A 57 -15.94 8.66 46.93
CA LEU A 57 -15.54 9.80 47.76
C LEU A 57 -16.42 11.02 47.52
N SER A 58 -16.80 11.32 46.29
CA SER A 58 -17.69 12.43 45.97
C SER A 58 -19.07 12.27 46.61
N LYS A 59 -19.63 11.03 46.61
CA LYS A 59 -20.89 10.70 47.31
C LYS A 59 -20.72 10.90 48.84
N ARG A 60 -19.59 10.42 49.40
CA ARG A 60 -19.26 10.55 50.81
C ARG A 60 -19.15 12.03 51.23
N VAL A 61 -18.45 12.85 50.42
CA VAL A 61 -18.34 14.31 50.66
C VAL A 61 -19.74 14.93 50.68
N GLY A 62 -20.64 14.60 49.78
CA GLY A 62 -22.00 15.11 49.74
C GLY A 62 -22.81 14.74 51.00
N MET A 63 -22.69 13.50 51.48
CA MET A 63 -23.31 13.08 52.73
C MET A 63 -22.75 13.81 53.96
N LEU A 64 -21.40 13.86 54.08
CA LEU A 64 -20.75 14.50 55.23
C LEU A 64 -21.03 16.01 55.29
N MET A 65 -21.05 16.70 54.16
CA MET A 65 -21.45 18.10 54.07
C MET A 65 -22.91 18.34 54.46
N GLY A 66 -23.82 17.39 54.13
CA GLY A 66 -25.19 17.41 54.56
C GLY A 66 -25.35 17.22 56.09
N GLN A 67 -24.55 16.31 56.68
CA GLN A 67 -24.51 16.03 58.14
C GLN A 67 -23.82 17.16 58.90
N ALA A 68 -22.78 17.79 58.38
CA ALA A 68 -22.05 18.89 58.99
C ALA A 68 -22.97 20.11 59.29
N LYS A 69 -24.09 20.25 58.58
CA LYS A 69 -25.10 21.28 58.92
C LYS A 69 -25.75 21.07 60.26
N LYS A 70 -25.77 19.82 60.78
CA LYS A 70 -26.36 19.46 62.07
C LYS A 70 -25.30 19.10 63.12
N ASP A 71 -24.16 18.62 62.70
CA ASP A 71 -23.02 18.19 63.53
C ASP A 71 -21.70 18.76 62.98
N PRO A 72 -21.17 19.86 63.55
CA PRO A 72 -19.92 20.51 63.10
C PRO A 72 -18.69 19.61 63.14
N SER A 73 -18.69 18.50 63.91
CA SER A 73 -17.56 17.57 63.97
C SER A 73 -17.36 16.82 62.65
N LYS A 74 -18.37 16.72 61.81
CA LYS A 74 -18.33 16.11 60.48
C LYS A 74 -17.66 16.96 59.41
N LEU A 75 -17.36 18.23 59.71
CA LEU A 75 -16.70 19.13 58.76
C LEU A 75 -15.26 18.69 58.47
N ALA A 76 -14.52 18.26 59.49
CA ALA A 76 -13.15 17.77 59.37
C ALA A 76 -13.09 16.51 58.46
N GLU A 77 -13.99 15.56 58.66
CA GLU A 77 -14.07 14.37 57.81
C GLU A 77 -14.46 14.70 56.33
N ALA A 78 -15.28 15.73 56.15
CA ALA A 78 -15.64 16.20 54.81
C ALA A 78 -14.46 16.87 54.10
N GLU A 79 -13.66 17.66 54.79
CA GLU A 79 -12.47 18.31 54.24
C GLU A 79 -11.37 17.29 53.90
N GLU A 80 -11.16 16.27 54.74
CA GLU A 80 -10.27 15.15 54.43
C GLU A 80 -10.70 14.41 53.19
N ALA A 81 -11.98 14.08 53.06
CA ALA A 81 -12.52 13.42 51.86
C ALA A 81 -12.38 14.30 50.60
N LYS A 82 -12.56 15.63 50.72
CA LYS A 82 -12.29 16.57 49.59
C LYS A 82 -10.80 16.59 49.21
N ALA A 83 -9.88 16.57 50.16
CA ALA A 83 -8.44 16.53 49.90
C ALA A 83 -8.08 15.23 49.14
N GLN A 84 -8.67 14.09 49.51
CA GLN A 84 -8.50 12.83 48.80
C GLN A 84 -9.08 12.88 47.36
N VAL A 85 -10.24 13.48 47.16
CA VAL A 85 -10.81 13.69 45.82
C VAL A 85 -9.85 14.49 44.94
N LYS A 86 -9.24 15.56 45.51
CA LYS A 86 -8.28 16.39 44.79
C LYS A 86 -7.00 15.60 44.45
N ALA A 87 -6.42 14.89 45.42
CA ALA A 87 -5.22 14.07 45.20
C ALA A 87 -5.46 13.00 44.12
N ASN A 88 -6.64 12.33 44.14
CA ASN A 88 -7.03 11.36 43.10
C ASN A 88 -7.20 12.02 41.74
N ALA A 89 -7.71 13.25 41.65
CA ALA A 89 -7.83 13.99 40.42
C ALA A 89 -6.44 14.36 39.83
N ASP A 90 -5.52 14.82 40.66
CA ASP A 90 -4.15 15.15 40.23
C ASP A 90 -3.41 13.91 39.74
N ARG A 91 -3.54 12.78 40.42
CA ARG A 91 -2.95 11.50 40.02
C ARG A 91 -3.56 10.97 38.74
N LEU A 92 -4.90 11.09 38.57
CA LEU A 92 -5.59 10.70 37.38
C LEU A 92 -5.11 11.47 36.12
N ALA A 93 -4.90 12.80 36.28
CA ALA A 93 -4.35 13.62 35.20
C ALA A 93 -2.94 13.16 34.77
N GLN A 94 -2.08 12.81 35.73
CA GLN A 94 -0.74 12.26 35.43
C GLN A 94 -0.82 10.92 34.71
N LEU A 95 -1.74 10.04 35.09
CA LEU A 95 -1.93 8.73 34.42
C LEU A 95 -2.48 8.89 33.02
N GLU A 96 -3.38 9.83 32.77
CA GLU A 96 -3.91 10.14 31.44
C GLU A 96 -2.82 10.71 30.52
N GLU A 97 -1.94 11.58 31.02
CA GLU A 97 -0.77 12.05 30.27
C GLU A 97 0.19 10.90 29.95
N MET A 98 0.48 10.05 30.96
CA MET A 98 1.32 8.87 30.80
C MET A 98 0.75 7.90 29.75
N GLU A 99 -0.56 7.62 29.80
CA GLU A 99 -1.26 6.78 28.82
C GLU A 99 -1.14 7.34 27.39
N GLY A 100 -1.30 8.66 27.23
CA GLY A 100 -1.13 9.34 25.96
C GLY A 100 0.28 9.17 25.38
N ARG A 101 1.30 9.39 26.22
CA ARG A 101 2.72 9.22 25.85
C ARG A 101 3.05 7.77 25.49
N LEU A 102 2.63 6.80 26.31
CA LEU A 102 2.85 5.37 26.06
C LEU A 102 2.15 4.92 24.79
N THR A 103 0.93 5.41 24.53
CA THR A 103 0.19 5.11 23.30
C THR A 103 0.96 5.58 22.07
N GLN A 104 1.54 6.77 22.09
CA GLN A 104 2.35 7.28 20.98
C GLN A 104 3.62 6.43 20.76
N GLN A 105 4.32 6.04 21.84
CA GLN A 105 5.52 5.21 21.77
C GLN A 105 5.20 3.81 21.20
N ILE A 106 4.17 3.16 21.73
CA ILE A 106 3.68 1.87 21.24
C ILE A 106 3.32 1.97 19.76
N THR A 107 2.58 3.00 19.34
CA THR A 107 2.19 3.19 17.96
C THR A 107 3.41 3.30 17.04
N LYS A 108 4.41 4.11 17.42
CA LYS A 108 5.64 4.27 16.63
C LYS A 108 6.35 2.93 16.41
N ILE A 109 6.50 2.12 17.45
CA ILE A 109 7.14 0.81 17.36
C ILE A 109 6.30 -0.14 16.50
N MET A 110 5.00 -0.20 16.76
CA MET A 110 4.07 -1.07 16.02
C MET A 110 4.00 -0.73 14.51
N MET A 111 4.23 0.53 14.14
CA MET A 111 4.31 0.96 12.73
C MET A 111 5.55 0.42 12.01
N VAL A 112 6.59 0.03 12.73
CA VAL A 112 7.87 -0.47 12.19
C VAL A 112 7.94 -2.01 12.20
N ILE A 113 7.24 -2.67 13.12
CA ILE A 113 7.16 -4.15 13.15
C ILE A 113 6.43 -4.63 11.90
N PRO A 114 7.04 -5.51 11.08
CA PRO A 114 6.46 -5.95 9.82
C PRO A 114 5.25 -6.86 10.01
N GLN A 115 4.37 -6.90 9.00
CA GLN A 115 3.25 -7.85 8.92
C GLN A 115 3.76 -9.28 8.88
N MET A 116 2.97 -10.21 9.42
CA MET A 116 3.26 -11.64 9.33
C MET A 116 3.19 -12.09 7.87
N ILE A 117 4.22 -12.80 7.42
CA ILE A 117 4.23 -13.35 6.06
C ILE A 117 3.38 -14.61 5.99
N ASP A 118 2.76 -14.83 4.82
CA ASP A 118 2.04 -16.08 4.53
C ASP A 118 3.03 -17.27 4.56
N PRO A 119 2.63 -18.42 5.10
CA PRO A 119 3.52 -19.61 5.17
C PRO A 119 4.06 -20.09 3.81
N SER A 120 3.40 -19.74 2.70
CA SER A 120 3.84 -20.12 1.35
C SER A 120 4.89 -19.18 0.75
N VAL A 121 5.25 -18.08 1.42
CA VAL A 121 6.27 -17.13 0.94
C VAL A 121 7.64 -17.78 0.94
N PRO A 122 8.39 -17.77 -0.17
CA PRO A 122 9.77 -18.24 -0.22
C PRO A 122 10.65 -17.46 0.75
N ILE A 123 11.60 -18.14 1.39
CA ILE A 123 12.54 -17.48 2.30
C ILE A 123 13.82 -17.12 1.55
N GLY A 124 14.15 -15.85 1.53
CA GLY A 124 15.34 -15.30 0.86
C GLY A 124 15.63 -13.88 1.33
N PRO A 125 16.90 -13.42 1.30
CA PRO A 125 17.31 -12.11 1.84
C PRO A 125 16.93 -10.91 0.98
N ASP A 126 16.79 -11.09 -0.34
CA ASP A 126 16.57 -10.03 -1.32
C ASP A 126 15.92 -10.57 -2.61
N ASP A 127 15.62 -9.69 -3.55
CA ASP A 127 14.93 -9.96 -4.82
C ASP A 127 15.60 -11.04 -5.70
N SER A 128 16.91 -11.27 -5.55
CA SER A 128 17.62 -12.34 -6.28
C SER A 128 17.15 -13.75 -5.88
N HIS A 129 16.42 -13.86 -4.77
CA HIS A 129 15.83 -15.10 -4.25
C HIS A 129 14.34 -15.23 -4.57
N ASN A 130 13.77 -14.34 -5.35
CA ASN A 130 12.41 -14.46 -5.85
C ASN A 130 12.28 -15.71 -6.73
N VAL A 131 11.13 -16.38 -6.68
CA VAL A 131 10.93 -17.68 -7.30
C VAL A 131 10.03 -17.58 -8.52
N GLU A 132 10.56 -17.94 -9.68
CA GLU A 132 9.74 -18.10 -10.88
C GLU A 132 8.77 -19.28 -10.69
N VAL A 133 7.47 -19.00 -10.77
CA VAL A 133 6.41 -20.00 -10.58
C VAL A 133 5.95 -20.54 -11.92
N GLN A 134 5.67 -19.67 -12.89
CA GLN A 134 5.09 -20.05 -14.18
C GLN A 134 5.38 -19.00 -15.25
N ARG A 135 5.51 -19.47 -16.50
CA ARG A 135 5.56 -18.64 -17.73
C ARG A 135 4.28 -18.76 -18.52
N PHE A 136 3.92 -17.68 -19.19
CA PHE A 136 2.75 -17.55 -20.04
C PHE A 136 3.13 -16.94 -21.38
N GLY A 137 2.93 -17.70 -22.44
CA GLY A 137 3.38 -17.35 -23.77
C GLY A 137 4.83 -17.73 -24.04
N GLU A 138 5.20 -17.73 -25.30
CA GLU A 138 6.52 -18.10 -25.78
C GLU A 138 7.42 -16.85 -25.89
N ALA A 139 8.53 -16.86 -25.20
CA ALA A 139 9.57 -15.84 -25.32
C ALA A 139 10.30 -15.99 -26.66
N LYS A 140 10.02 -15.13 -27.63
CA LYS A 140 10.59 -15.16 -28.96
C LYS A 140 11.72 -14.14 -29.10
N LEU A 141 12.69 -14.46 -29.93
CA LEU A 141 13.73 -13.55 -30.40
C LEU A 141 13.51 -13.30 -31.89
N PRO A 142 13.37 -12.03 -32.32
CA PRO A 142 13.31 -11.73 -33.75
C PRO A 142 14.68 -11.95 -34.41
N GLU A 143 14.69 -12.07 -35.75
CA GLU A 143 15.92 -12.21 -36.54
C GLU A 143 16.64 -10.87 -36.80
N PHE A 144 16.18 -9.78 -36.16
CA PHE A 144 16.73 -8.45 -36.28
C PHE A 144 17.02 -7.86 -34.89
N ASP A 145 17.96 -6.91 -34.83
CA ASP A 145 18.31 -6.23 -33.59
C ASP A 145 17.19 -5.26 -33.17
N ILE A 146 16.78 -5.35 -31.90
CA ILE A 146 15.80 -4.45 -31.33
C ILE A 146 16.51 -3.25 -30.72
N PRO A 147 16.22 -2.02 -31.21
CA PRO A 147 16.77 -0.79 -30.63
C PRO A 147 16.27 -0.57 -29.20
N TYR A 148 16.94 0.36 -28.52
CA TYR A 148 16.45 0.81 -27.21
C TYR A 148 15.06 1.46 -27.33
N HIS A 149 14.19 1.30 -26.35
CA HIS A 149 12.80 1.74 -26.47
C HIS A 149 12.64 3.22 -26.79
N THR A 150 13.53 4.11 -26.29
CA THR A 150 13.48 5.52 -26.67
C THR A 150 13.87 5.74 -28.12
N GLU A 151 14.85 4.99 -28.67
CA GLU A 151 15.21 5.04 -30.08
C GLU A 151 14.06 4.57 -30.99
N ILE A 152 13.30 3.55 -30.54
CA ILE A 152 12.07 3.15 -31.24
C ILE A 152 11.07 4.32 -31.23
N MET A 153 10.81 4.93 -30.06
CA MET A 153 9.87 6.04 -29.93
C MET A 153 10.30 7.29 -30.74
N GLU A 154 11.61 7.59 -30.80
CA GLU A 154 12.17 8.69 -31.59
C GLU A 154 11.89 8.54 -33.08
N ARG A 155 11.93 7.29 -33.65
CA ARG A 155 11.58 7.04 -35.05
C ARG A 155 10.12 7.40 -35.40
N PHE A 156 9.24 7.53 -34.38
CA PHE A 156 7.86 7.97 -34.52
C PHE A 156 7.67 9.45 -34.20
N ASP A 157 8.73 10.24 -33.92
CA ASP A 157 8.66 11.55 -33.28
C ASP A 157 7.81 11.51 -31.99
N GLY A 158 7.88 10.38 -31.26
CA GLY A 158 6.96 10.02 -30.21
C GLY A 158 7.42 10.36 -28.79
N ILE A 159 8.67 10.83 -28.61
CA ILE A 159 9.21 11.17 -27.29
C ILE A 159 10.17 12.36 -27.38
N ASP A 160 10.16 13.24 -26.36
CA ASP A 160 11.12 14.31 -26.18
C ASP A 160 11.58 14.39 -24.73
N MET A 161 12.70 13.74 -24.45
CA MET A 161 13.33 13.71 -23.12
C MET A 161 14.11 15.01 -22.83
N ASP A 162 14.65 15.65 -23.87
CA ASP A 162 15.44 16.89 -23.74
C ASP A 162 14.55 18.07 -23.33
N ALA A 163 13.38 18.20 -23.96
CA ALA A 163 12.41 19.21 -23.55
C ALA A 163 11.93 18.97 -22.11
N ALA A 164 11.63 17.73 -21.75
CA ALA A 164 11.26 17.37 -20.38
C ALA A 164 12.38 17.73 -19.39
N GLY A 165 13.64 17.45 -19.74
CA GLY A 165 14.80 17.81 -18.92
C GLY A 165 14.90 19.31 -18.67
N ARG A 166 14.61 20.16 -19.69
CA ARG A 166 14.59 21.63 -19.53
C ARG A 166 13.44 22.13 -18.66
N VAL A 167 12.28 21.45 -18.67
CA VAL A 167 11.07 21.88 -17.94
C VAL A 167 11.05 21.36 -16.51
N SER A 168 11.38 20.09 -16.29
CA SER A 168 11.15 19.40 -15.02
C SER A 168 12.37 18.66 -14.47
N GLY A 169 13.44 18.54 -15.24
CA GLY A 169 14.60 17.75 -14.91
C GLY A 169 14.55 16.33 -15.48
N ASN A 170 15.54 15.52 -15.11
CA ASN A 170 15.59 14.12 -15.53
C ASN A 170 14.48 13.28 -14.89
N GLY A 171 14.06 12.20 -15.53
CA GLY A 171 13.00 11.32 -15.02
C GLY A 171 11.59 11.80 -15.35
N PHE A 172 11.47 12.71 -16.34
CA PHE A 172 10.22 13.15 -16.97
C PHE A 172 10.30 12.95 -18.47
N TYR A 173 9.17 13.01 -19.17
CA TYR A 173 9.09 12.84 -20.61
C TYR A 173 7.96 13.68 -21.20
N TYR A 174 8.07 13.99 -22.49
CA TYR A 174 6.94 14.31 -23.36
C TYR A 174 6.69 13.11 -24.25
N LEU A 175 5.46 12.61 -24.31
CA LEU A 175 5.03 11.67 -25.34
C LEU A 175 4.21 12.41 -26.39
N MET A 176 4.36 12.01 -27.66
CA MET A 176 3.73 12.70 -28.79
C MET A 176 3.22 11.71 -29.84
N GLY A 177 2.33 12.18 -30.71
CA GLY A 177 1.86 11.44 -31.87
C GLY A 177 1.30 10.06 -31.54
N ASP A 178 1.70 9.06 -32.30
CA ASP A 178 1.21 7.70 -32.19
C ASP A 178 1.67 7.02 -30.88
N ILE A 179 2.82 7.40 -30.32
CA ILE A 179 3.30 6.88 -29.02
C ILE A 179 2.41 7.41 -27.88
N ALA A 180 2.07 8.70 -27.88
CA ALA A 180 1.12 9.25 -26.91
C ALA A 180 -0.27 8.62 -27.02
N ARG A 181 -0.73 8.37 -28.27
CA ARG A 181 -1.98 7.64 -28.51
C ARG A 181 -1.94 6.21 -28.01
N LEU A 182 -0.81 5.50 -28.21
CA LEU A 182 -0.61 4.14 -27.72
C LEU A 182 -0.62 4.11 -26.17
N HIS A 183 -0.01 5.10 -25.53
CA HIS A 183 -0.03 5.27 -24.08
C HIS A 183 -1.48 5.38 -23.54
N GLU A 184 -2.29 6.24 -24.14
CA GLU A 184 -3.72 6.39 -23.78
C GLU A 184 -4.53 5.13 -24.11
N ALA A 185 -4.23 4.48 -25.24
CA ALA A 185 -4.90 3.27 -25.67
C ALA A 185 -4.76 2.12 -24.68
N VAL A 186 -3.55 1.88 -24.13
CA VAL A 186 -3.34 0.81 -23.15
C VAL A 186 -4.01 1.11 -21.81
N LEU A 187 -4.11 2.38 -21.41
CA LEU A 187 -4.88 2.79 -20.22
C LEU A 187 -6.39 2.59 -20.42
N ALA A 188 -6.91 3.03 -21.54
CA ALA A 188 -8.33 2.88 -21.87
C ALA A 188 -8.72 1.40 -21.98
N TYR A 189 -7.88 0.60 -22.64
CA TYR A 189 -8.08 -0.86 -22.71
C TYR A 189 -8.03 -1.49 -21.31
N GLY A 190 -7.03 -1.18 -20.49
CA GLY A 190 -6.92 -1.71 -19.12
C GLY A 190 -8.12 -1.34 -18.25
N ARG A 191 -8.64 -0.11 -18.37
CA ARG A 191 -9.86 0.33 -17.70
C ARG A 191 -11.06 -0.55 -18.11
N ASP A 192 -11.31 -0.66 -19.41
CA ASP A 192 -12.49 -1.38 -19.93
C ASP A 192 -12.38 -2.88 -19.66
N PHE A 193 -11.16 -3.45 -19.78
CA PHE A 193 -10.86 -4.82 -19.38
C PHE A 193 -11.26 -5.11 -17.93
N MET A 194 -10.95 -4.21 -17.00
CA MET A 194 -11.31 -4.38 -15.60
C MET A 194 -12.80 -4.16 -15.33
N ILE A 195 -13.46 -3.26 -16.05
CA ILE A 195 -14.92 -3.08 -15.98
C ILE A 195 -15.63 -4.37 -16.43
N ASP A 196 -15.16 -5.00 -17.49
CA ASP A 196 -15.68 -6.27 -18.01
C ASP A 196 -15.46 -7.45 -17.03
N LYS A 197 -14.44 -7.36 -16.16
CA LYS A 197 -14.24 -8.28 -15.02
C LYS A 197 -15.13 -7.98 -13.81
N GLY A 198 -16.01 -6.98 -13.89
CA GLY A 198 -16.94 -6.60 -12.83
C GLY A 198 -16.38 -5.64 -11.79
N PHE A 199 -15.26 -4.97 -12.06
CA PHE A 199 -14.69 -3.94 -11.18
C PHE A 199 -15.39 -2.61 -11.40
N THR A 200 -15.66 -1.90 -10.32
CA THR A 200 -16.18 -0.53 -10.38
C THR A 200 -15.03 0.44 -10.69
N TYR A 201 -15.15 1.19 -11.79
CA TYR A 201 -14.17 2.20 -12.16
C TYR A 201 -14.31 3.45 -11.31
N CYS A 202 -13.18 3.96 -10.82
CA CYS A 202 -13.09 5.15 -9.96
C CYS A 202 -11.95 6.07 -10.40
N ILE A 203 -12.19 7.38 -10.31
CA ILE A 203 -11.15 8.42 -10.39
C ILE A 203 -11.04 9.01 -8.97
N PRO A 204 -9.96 8.73 -8.23
CA PRO A 204 -9.79 9.17 -6.85
C PRO A 204 -9.16 10.57 -6.77
N PRO A 205 -9.13 11.20 -5.59
CA PRO A 205 -8.26 12.33 -5.32
C PRO A 205 -6.78 11.97 -5.52
N PHE A 206 -6.00 12.84 -6.16
CA PHE A 206 -4.57 12.62 -6.42
C PHE A 206 -3.66 13.22 -5.33
N MET A 207 -4.25 13.87 -4.35
CA MET A 207 -3.59 14.36 -3.14
C MET A 207 -4.35 13.83 -1.92
N ILE A 208 -3.61 13.36 -0.91
CA ILE A 208 -4.17 12.75 0.29
C ILE A 208 -3.50 13.29 1.55
N HIS A 209 -4.20 13.25 2.68
CA HIS A 209 -3.66 13.67 3.98
C HIS A 209 -2.58 12.72 4.51
N GLY A 210 -1.69 13.24 5.37
CA GLY A 210 -0.60 12.48 5.97
C GLY A 210 -1.06 11.23 6.72
N ASN A 211 -2.19 11.29 7.45
CA ASN A 211 -2.73 10.13 8.16
C ASN A 211 -3.19 8.99 7.23
N VAL A 212 -3.60 9.31 5.99
CA VAL A 212 -3.91 8.30 4.97
C VAL A 212 -2.62 7.66 4.47
N VAL A 213 -1.58 8.48 4.20
CA VAL A 213 -0.25 7.97 3.78
C VAL A 213 0.31 7.02 4.82
N GLU A 214 0.32 7.40 6.11
CA GLU A 214 0.75 6.56 7.23
C GLU A 214 -0.06 5.25 7.34
N GLY A 215 -1.32 5.29 6.91
CA GLY A 215 -2.20 4.12 6.89
C GLY A 215 -1.84 3.10 5.83
N VAL A 216 -1.32 3.53 4.67
CA VAL A 216 -1.16 2.67 3.48
C VAL A 216 0.28 2.25 3.21
N MET A 217 1.30 2.92 3.80
CA MET A 217 2.71 2.57 3.58
C MET A 217 3.55 2.70 4.85
N SER A 218 4.81 2.25 4.79
CA SER A 218 5.77 2.45 5.88
C SER A 218 6.31 3.89 5.88
N GLN A 219 6.84 4.34 7.04
CA GLN A 219 7.48 5.65 7.13
C GLN A 219 8.70 5.75 6.20
N THR A 220 9.46 4.68 6.07
CA THR A 220 10.63 4.61 5.18
C THR A 220 10.21 4.82 3.73
N ASP A 221 9.14 4.14 3.28
CA ASP A 221 8.62 4.29 1.92
C ASP A 221 8.05 5.69 1.69
N MET A 222 7.37 6.26 2.70
CA MET A 222 6.85 7.63 2.64
C MET A 222 7.97 8.65 2.38
N ASP A 223 9.07 8.57 3.12
CA ASP A 223 10.20 9.49 3.00
C ASP A 223 10.94 9.33 1.65
N ALA A 224 11.04 8.09 1.15
CA ALA A 224 11.71 7.77 -0.09
C ALA A 224 10.87 8.14 -1.34
N MET A 225 9.54 7.99 -1.26
CA MET A 225 8.65 8.04 -2.42
C MET A 225 7.81 9.32 -2.53
N MET A 226 7.24 9.83 -1.40
CA MET A 226 6.14 10.77 -1.47
C MET A 226 6.58 12.23 -1.64
N TYR A 227 5.95 12.96 -2.56
CA TYR A 227 6.03 14.43 -2.61
C TYR A 227 5.01 15.04 -1.66
N LYS A 228 5.46 15.96 -0.82
CA LYS A 228 4.61 16.74 0.09
C LYS A 228 4.39 18.15 -0.46
N ILE A 229 3.17 18.65 -0.36
CA ILE A 229 2.86 20.04 -0.67
C ILE A 229 3.34 20.95 0.47
N VAL A 230 4.09 21.98 0.14
CA VAL A 230 4.62 22.92 1.13
C VAL A 230 3.48 23.76 1.72
N GLY A 231 3.40 23.80 3.04
CA GLY A 231 2.37 24.56 3.75
C GLY A 231 1.03 23.84 3.94
N GLU A 232 0.88 22.63 3.37
CA GLU A 232 -0.35 21.86 3.44
C GLU A 232 -0.10 20.47 4.07
N ASP A 233 -1.15 19.88 4.67
CA ASP A 233 -1.13 18.45 5.03
C ASP A 233 -1.64 17.62 3.85
N LEU A 234 -0.96 17.77 2.69
CA LEU A 234 -1.27 17.06 1.47
C LEU A 234 -0.01 16.48 0.84
N TYR A 235 -0.17 15.26 0.31
CA TYR A 235 0.86 14.50 -0.39
C TYR A 235 0.33 14.06 -1.76
N LEU A 236 1.15 14.18 -2.80
CA LEU A 236 0.84 13.60 -4.10
C LEU A 236 0.92 12.08 -4.01
N ILE A 237 -0.07 11.38 -4.58
CA ILE A 237 -0.10 9.92 -4.53
C ILE A 237 0.97 9.28 -5.41
N GLY A 238 1.59 8.21 -4.92
CA GLY A 238 2.52 7.36 -5.71
C GLY A 238 1.81 6.23 -6.46
N THR A 239 0.51 6.03 -6.17
CA THR A 239 -0.40 5.05 -6.79
C THR A 239 -1.83 5.39 -6.35
N SER A 240 -2.82 5.08 -7.19
CA SER A 240 -4.23 5.24 -6.80
C SER A 240 -4.65 4.35 -5.63
N GLU A 241 -3.94 3.24 -5.37
CA GLU A 241 -4.15 2.41 -4.19
C GLU A 241 -4.23 3.25 -2.91
N HIS A 242 -3.32 4.22 -2.74
CA HIS A 242 -3.27 5.04 -1.53
C HIS A 242 -4.60 5.76 -1.26
N SER A 243 -5.11 6.42 -2.29
CA SER A 243 -6.37 7.16 -2.22
C SER A 243 -7.58 6.23 -2.13
N MET A 244 -7.55 5.12 -2.87
CA MET A 244 -8.66 4.17 -2.93
C MET A 244 -8.84 3.41 -1.62
N ILE A 245 -7.77 3.03 -0.94
CA ILE A 245 -7.83 2.44 0.40
C ILE A 245 -8.23 3.52 1.42
N GLY A 246 -7.71 4.74 1.27
CA GLY A 246 -8.10 5.90 2.08
C GLY A 246 -9.60 6.23 2.04
N LYS A 247 -10.30 5.89 0.94
CA LYS A 247 -11.76 6.02 0.81
C LYS A 247 -12.52 5.33 1.95
N PHE A 248 -11.95 4.28 2.53
CA PHE A 248 -12.58 3.48 3.58
C PHE A 248 -12.13 3.83 5.00
N ILE A 249 -11.34 4.92 5.18
CA ILE A 249 -10.83 5.32 6.50
C ILE A 249 -11.96 5.45 7.51
N ASP A 250 -11.79 4.79 8.68
CA ASP A 250 -12.72 4.75 9.81
C ASP A 250 -14.16 4.28 9.46
N GLN A 251 -14.31 3.49 8.38
CA GLN A 251 -15.60 2.97 7.95
C GLN A 251 -15.89 1.58 8.53
N ILE A 252 -17.19 1.35 8.79
CA ILE A 252 -17.74 0.01 8.98
C ILE A 252 -18.45 -0.34 7.67
N VAL A 253 -17.73 -1.11 6.82
CA VAL A 253 -18.25 -1.53 5.52
C VAL A 253 -19.37 -2.55 5.72
N PRO A 254 -20.53 -2.41 5.04
CA PRO A 254 -21.58 -3.44 5.11
C PRO A 254 -21.04 -4.80 4.64
N ALA A 255 -21.23 -5.84 5.44
CA ALA A 255 -20.67 -7.17 5.16
C ALA A 255 -21.19 -7.78 3.85
N GLU A 256 -22.41 -7.44 3.47
CA GLU A 256 -23.06 -7.85 2.22
C GLU A 256 -22.51 -7.14 0.98
N SER A 257 -21.83 -6.00 1.17
CA SER A 257 -21.18 -5.27 0.08
C SER A 257 -19.73 -5.73 -0.18
N LEU A 258 -19.20 -6.63 0.64
CA LEU A 258 -17.88 -7.20 0.44
C LEU A 258 -17.95 -8.44 -0.48
N PRO A 259 -17.03 -8.63 -1.41
CA PRO A 259 -15.86 -7.78 -1.63
C PRO A 259 -16.16 -6.48 -2.39
N GLN A 260 -15.47 -5.39 -2.04
CA GLN A 260 -15.39 -4.20 -2.88
C GLN A 260 -14.29 -4.41 -3.91
N THR A 261 -14.66 -4.48 -5.18
CA THR A 261 -13.73 -4.65 -6.31
C THR A 261 -13.69 -3.37 -7.12
N LEU A 262 -12.59 -2.64 -7.02
CA LEU A 262 -12.44 -1.31 -7.59
C LEU A 262 -11.26 -1.28 -8.54
N THR A 263 -11.40 -0.57 -9.67
CA THR A 263 -10.29 -0.25 -10.56
C THR A 263 -10.18 1.26 -10.70
N SER A 264 -8.96 1.79 -10.70
CA SER A 264 -8.77 3.23 -10.67
C SER A 264 -7.61 3.69 -11.53
N TYR A 265 -7.86 4.77 -12.26
CA TYR A 265 -6.83 5.54 -12.95
C TYR A 265 -6.27 6.62 -12.02
N SER A 266 -4.96 6.83 -12.08
CA SER A 266 -4.34 8.04 -11.56
C SER A 266 -3.00 8.35 -12.23
N PRO A 267 -2.59 9.64 -12.26
CA PRO A 267 -1.19 9.97 -12.27
C PRO A 267 -0.54 9.46 -10.97
N CYS A 268 0.73 9.13 -11.05
CA CYS A 268 1.54 8.65 -9.94
C CYS A 268 2.80 9.50 -9.86
N PHE A 269 3.16 9.93 -8.66
CA PHE A 269 4.31 10.81 -8.42
C PHE A 269 5.27 10.15 -7.43
N ARG A 270 6.51 9.89 -7.85
CA ARG A 270 7.51 9.21 -7.03
C ARG A 270 8.85 9.93 -7.06
N LYS A 271 9.45 10.15 -5.88
CA LYS A 271 10.79 10.74 -5.77
C LYS A 271 11.90 9.82 -6.26
N GLU A 272 11.66 8.50 -6.30
CA GLU A 272 12.61 7.46 -6.71
C GLU A 272 13.99 7.60 -6.03
N LYS A 273 14.01 8.02 -4.75
CA LYS A 273 15.27 8.18 -4.01
C LYS A 273 15.94 6.84 -3.76
N GLY A 274 17.22 6.74 -4.10
CA GLY A 274 18.04 5.54 -3.85
C GLY A 274 17.95 4.48 -4.94
N ALA A 275 17.20 4.73 -6.00
CA ALA A 275 17.21 3.85 -7.16
C ALA A 275 18.46 4.11 -8.01
N HIS A 276 19.27 3.07 -8.23
CA HIS A 276 20.48 3.13 -9.06
C HIS A 276 20.55 1.90 -9.96
N GLY A 277 20.81 2.07 -11.25
CA GLY A 277 20.99 0.96 -12.19
C GLY A 277 20.95 1.36 -13.68
N ILE A 278 21.33 0.42 -14.56
CA ILE A 278 21.39 0.64 -16.02
C ILE A 278 20.00 0.90 -16.62
N GLU A 279 18.93 0.42 -15.98
CA GLU A 279 17.54 0.60 -16.41
C GLU A 279 16.97 1.99 -16.11
N GLU A 280 17.77 2.91 -15.57
CA GLU A 280 17.35 4.29 -15.26
C GLU A 280 17.19 5.16 -16.52
N ARG A 281 17.68 4.70 -17.68
CA ARG A 281 17.53 5.43 -18.94
C ARG A 281 16.12 5.26 -19.50
N GLY A 282 15.63 6.30 -20.17
CA GLY A 282 14.34 6.30 -20.83
C GLY A 282 13.18 6.39 -19.85
N ILE A 283 12.14 5.58 -20.08
CA ILE A 283 10.87 5.66 -19.33
C ILE A 283 10.68 4.53 -18.32
N TYR A 284 11.68 3.70 -18.05
CA TYR A 284 11.54 2.57 -17.11
C TYR A 284 11.34 3.04 -15.66
N ARG A 285 12.08 4.06 -15.23
CA ARG A 285 12.01 4.65 -13.89
C ARG A 285 11.94 6.17 -13.97
N ILE A 286 10.79 6.70 -13.60
CA ILE A 286 10.42 8.11 -13.82
C ILE A 286 9.65 8.65 -12.63
N HIS A 287 9.67 9.98 -12.47
CA HIS A 287 9.04 10.68 -11.34
C HIS A 287 7.53 10.86 -11.48
N GLN A 288 7.04 10.87 -12.72
CA GLN A 288 5.62 11.02 -13.03
C GLN A 288 5.21 10.03 -14.11
N PHE A 289 4.16 9.26 -13.86
CA PHE A 289 3.54 8.34 -14.82
C PHE A 289 2.06 8.14 -14.50
N GLU A 290 1.33 7.51 -15.40
CA GLU A 290 -0.05 7.10 -15.19
C GLU A 290 -0.13 5.61 -14.90
N LYS A 291 -1.19 5.22 -14.18
CA LYS A 291 -1.45 3.81 -13.86
C LYS A 291 -2.94 3.53 -13.73
N GLN A 292 -3.36 2.39 -14.27
CA GLN A 292 -4.62 1.75 -13.94
C GLN A 292 -4.35 0.67 -12.91
N GLU A 293 -5.05 0.71 -11.78
CA GLU A 293 -4.85 -0.15 -10.61
C GLU A 293 -6.07 -1.02 -10.35
N MET A 294 -5.87 -2.19 -9.75
CA MET A 294 -6.88 -3.08 -9.20
C MET A 294 -6.81 -3.03 -7.68
N ILE A 295 -7.92 -2.77 -7.01
CA ILE A 295 -8.03 -2.71 -5.55
C ILE A 295 -9.16 -3.61 -5.09
N VAL A 296 -8.89 -4.42 -4.07
CA VAL A 296 -9.90 -5.26 -3.42
C VAL A 296 -9.89 -5.01 -1.92
N VAL A 297 -11.09 -4.75 -1.36
CA VAL A 297 -11.35 -4.77 0.07
C VAL A 297 -12.30 -5.91 0.33
N CYS A 298 -11.89 -6.91 1.12
CA CYS A 298 -12.65 -8.15 1.28
C CYS A 298 -12.62 -8.68 2.73
N LYS A 299 -13.38 -9.73 2.97
CA LYS A 299 -13.27 -10.50 4.21
C LYS A 299 -11.96 -11.30 4.22
N PRO A 300 -11.40 -11.62 5.41
CA PRO A 300 -10.16 -12.39 5.53
C PRO A 300 -10.15 -13.71 4.76
N GLU A 301 -11.26 -14.46 4.79
CA GLU A 301 -11.41 -15.75 4.13
C GLU A 301 -11.33 -15.68 2.60
N ASP A 302 -11.67 -14.52 2.00
CA ASP A 302 -11.63 -14.32 0.55
C ASP A 302 -10.26 -13.83 0.04
N SER A 303 -9.36 -13.44 0.93
CA SER A 303 -8.10 -12.77 0.62
C SER A 303 -7.20 -13.59 -0.31
N LYS A 304 -7.06 -14.90 -0.05
CA LYS A 304 -6.26 -15.80 -0.88
C LYS A 304 -6.84 -15.93 -2.29
N LYS A 305 -8.15 -16.08 -2.41
CA LYS A 305 -8.84 -16.19 -3.70
C LYS A 305 -8.64 -14.92 -4.53
N TRP A 306 -8.76 -13.74 -3.91
CA TRP A 306 -8.57 -12.48 -4.62
C TRP A 306 -7.11 -12.25 -5.02
N TYR A 307 -6.14 -12.63 -4.20
CA TYR A 307 -4.73 -12.59 -4.57
C TYR A 307 -4.47 -13.38 -5.87
N GLU A 308 -4.95 -14.64 -5.92
CA GLU A 308 -4.82 -15.50 -7.09
C GLU A 308 -5.52 -14.92 -8.34
N GLN A 309 -6.67 -14.27 -8.15
CA GLN A 309 -7.44 -13.70 -9.25
C GLN A 309 -6.79 -12.43 -9.80
N LEU A 310 -6.24 -11.57 -8.93
CA LEU A 310 -5.67 -10.30 -9.34
C LEU A 310 -4.45 -10.46 -10.25
N TRP A 311 -3.49 -11.30 -9.87
CA TRP A 311 -2.31 -11.49 -10.73
C TRP A 311 -2.67 -12.17 -12.06
N ARG A 312 -3.68 -13.07 -12.08
CA ARG A 312 -4.17 -13.69 -13.32
C ARG A 312 -4.76 -12.67 -14.30
N TYR A 313 -5.44 -11.66 -13.79
CA TYR A 313 -5.94 -10.58 -14.64
C TYR A 313 -4.81 -9.81 -15.32
N SER A 314 -3.71 -9.53 -14.65
CA SER A 314 -2.54 -8.93 -15.30
C SER A 314 -1.95 -9.83 -16.37
N VAL A 315 -1.79 -11.13 -16.09
CA VAL A 315 -1.34 -12.10 -17.10
C VAL A 315 -2.26 -12.10 -18.32
N GLU A 316 -3.58 -12.17 -18.12
CA GLU A 316 -4.57 -12.17 -19.19
C GLU A 316 -4.49 -10.91 -20.05
N LEU A 317 -4.37 -9.73 -19.41
CA LEU A 317 -4.23 -8.46 -20.11
C LEU A 317 -2.96 -8.42 -20.97
N PHE A 318 -1.80 -8.74 -20.42
CA PHE A 318 -0.55 -8.73 -21.17
C PHE A 318 -0.55 -9.76 -22.30
N ARG A 319 -1.10 -10.94 -22.06
CA ARG A 319 -1.24 -11.98 -23.11
C ARG A 319 -2.17 -11.59 -24.25
N SER A 320 -3.22 -10.80 -23.97
CA SER A 320 -4.10 -10.25 -25.00
C SER A 320 -3.43 -9.21 -25.90
N LEU A 321 -2.28 -8.68 -25.45
CA LEU A 321 -1.42 -7.75 -26.19
C LEU A 321 -0.18 -8.45 -26.80
N ASP A 322 -0.21 -9.79 -26.90
CA ASP A 322 0.86 -10.63 -27.45
C ASP A 322 2.20 -10.53 -26.70
N ILE A 323 2.20 -10.08 -25.45
CA ILE A 323 3.38 -9.95 -24.60
C ILE A 323 3.55 -11.20 -23.74
N PRO A 324 4.65 -11.97 -23.88
CA PRO A 324 4.98 -13.07 -22.97
C PRO A 324 5.31 -12.54 -21.58
N VAL A 325 4.78 -13.22 -20.55
CA VAL A 325 5.02 -12.84 -19.15
C VAL A 325 5.37 -14.06 -18.30
N ARG A 326 5.97 -13.80 -17.12
CA ARG A 326 6.12 -14.80 -16.07
C ARG A 326 5.59 -14.27 -14.75
N GLN A 327 5.21 -15.19 -13.86
CA GLN A 327 4.91 -14.91 -12.46
C GLN A 327 6.15 -15.18 -11.62
N LEU A 328 6.56 -14.20 -10.85
CA LEU A 328 7.69 -14.25 -9.93
C LEU A 328 7.18 -14.04 -8.50
N GLU A 329 7.22 -15.08 -7.67
CA GLU A 329 6.80 -14.97 -6.26
C GLU A 329 7.90 -14.29 -5.45
N CYS A 330 7.57 -13.18 -4.77
CA CYS A 330 8.51 -12.42 -3.98
C CYS A 330 8.90 -13.19 -2.71
N CYS A 331 10.18 -13.23 -2.40
CA CYS A 331 10.70 -13.84 -1.18
C CYS A 331 10.53 -12.91 0.05
N SER A 332 10.74 -13.46 1.22
CA SER A 332 10.49 -12.79 2.50
C SER A 332 11.30 -11.50 2.71
N GLY A 333 12.53 -11.43 2.20
CA GLY A 333 13.39 -10.25 2.32
C GLY A 333 13.04 -9.13 1.35
N ASP A 334 12.39 -9.46 0.23
CA ASP A 334 11.92 -8.51 -0.77
C ASP A 334 10.53 -7.92 -0.43
N LEU A 335 9.76 -8.58 0.44
CA LEU A 335 8.44 -8.10 0.84
C LEU A 335 8.52 -6.80 1.65
N ALA A 336 7.82 -5.75 1.20
CA ALA A 336 7.59 -4.56 2.01
C ALA A 336 6.90 -4.89 3.36
N ASP A 337 7.07 -4.01 4.36
CA ASP A 337 6.67 -4.29 5.75
C ASP A 337 5.17 -4.56 5.93
N LEU A 338 4.31 -3.98 5.10
CA LEU A 338 2.86 -4.16 5.19
C LEU A 338 2.34 -5.39 4.45
N LYS A 339 3.13 -5.97 3.55
CA LYS A 339 2.71 -7.10 2.72
C LYS A 339 2.86 -8.43 3.47
N CYS A 340 1.83 -9.27 3.43
CA CYS A 340 1.93 -10.65 3.88
C CYS A 340 2.33 -11.59 2.74
N LYS A 341 2.02 -11.24 1.49
CA LYS A 341 2.40 -11.98 0.28
C LYS A 341 2.41 -11.04 -0.92
N SER A 342 3.34 -11.26 -1.87
CA SER A 342 3.42 -10.52 -3.12
C SER A 342 3.98 -11.39 -4.23
N CYS A 343 3.53 -11.13 -5.45
CA CYS A 343 4.21 -11.63 -6.65
C CYS A 343 4.27 -10.54 -7.70
N ASP A 344 5.29 -10.58 -8.52
CA ASP A 344 5.42 -9.70 -9.66
C ASP A 344 5.02 -10.46 -10.94
N ILE A 345 4.43 -9.73 -11.86
CA ILE A 345 4.29 -10.17 -13.25
C ILE A 345 5.36 -9.43 -14.03
N GLU A 346 6.23 -10.19 -14.66
CA GLU A 346 7.33 -9.68 -15.45
C GLU A 346 7.10 -9.97 -16.92
N ALA A 347 7.33 -8.98 -17.79
CA ALA A 347 7.23 -9.10 -19.23
C ALA A 347 8.57 -9.48 -19.86
N TRP A 348 8.52 -10.26 -20.92
CA TRP A 348 9.69 -10.60 -21.71
C TRP A 348 10.22 -9.38 -22.48
N SER A 349 11.52 -9.11 -22.35
CA SER A 349 12.27 -8.19 -23.19
C SER A 349 13.13 -8.96 -24.16
N PRO A 350 12.74 -9.04 -25.45
CA PRO A 350 13.58 -9.72 -26.44
C PRO A 350 14.91 -8.98 -26.69
N ARG A 351 14.97 -7.66 -26.49
CA ARG A 351 16.20 -6.86 -26.54
C ARG A 351 17.21 -7.26 -25.45
N GLN A 352 16.74 -7.42 -24.21
CA GLN A 352 17.59 -7.77 -23.08
C GLN A 352 17.74 -9.29 -22.88
N GLN A 353 16.89 -10.07 -23.55
CA GLN A 353 16.75 -11.52 -23.38
C GLN A 353 16.49 -11.92 -21.92
N LYS A 354 15.71 -11.10 -21.22
CA LYS A 354 15.29 -11.32 -19.83
C LYS A 354 13.88 -10.79 -19.58
N TYR A 355 13.30 -11.20 -18.47
CA TYR A 355 12.06 -10.64 -17.98
C TYR A 355 12.32 -9.43 -17.08
N PHE A 356 11.37 -8.50 -17.03
CA PHE A 356 11.40 -7.34 -16.15
C PHE A 356 10.00 -7.04 -15.60
N GLU A 357 9.93 -6.50 -14.38
CA GLU A 357 8.69 -6.22 -13.67
C GLU A 357 7.83 -5.19 -14.41
N VAL A 358 6.55 -5.55 -14.63
CA VAL A 358 5.52 -4.69 -15.21
C VAL A 358 4.30 -4.51 -14.29
N CYS A 359 4.02 -5.47 -13.41
CA CYS A 359 2.97 -5.39 -12.40
C CYS A 359 3.46 -6.01 -11.09
N SER A 360 2.95 -5.51 -9.96
CA SER A 360 3.20 -6.09 -8.64
C SER A 360 1.87 -6.29 -7.91
N CYS A 361 1.55 -7.55 -7.65
CA CYS A 361 0.33 -7.97 -6.94
C CYS A 361 0.64 -8.17 -5.46
N SER A 362 -0.14 -7.55 -4.59
CA SER A 362 0.11 -7.55 -3.15
C SER A 362 -1.12 -7.93 -2.35
N ASN A 363 -0.93 -8.83 -1.38
CA ASN A 363 -1.86 -9.06 -0.29
C ASN A 363 -1.27 -8.44 0.98
N LEU A 364 -2.01 -7.49 1.57
CA LEU A 364 -1.58 -6.78 2.77
C LEU A 364 -2.29 -7.31 4.04
N GLY A 365 -3.16 -8.32 3.87
CA GLY A 365 -3.97 -8.81 4.97
C GLY A 365 -4.72 -7.66 5.65
N ASP A 366 -4.67 -7.60 6.97
CA ASP A 366 -5.32 -6.55 7.77
C ASP A 366 -4.41 -5.32 8.05
N ALA A 367 -3.21 -5.26 7.47
CA ALA A 367 -2.21 -4.24 7.85
C ALA A 367 -2.70 -2.80 7.64
N GLN A 368 -3.25 -2.50 6.47
CA GLN A 368 -3.81 -1.18 6.15
C GLN A 368 -5.15 -0.97 6.87
N ALA A 369 -6.00 -1.98 6.88
CA ALA A 369 -7.31 -1.92 7.53
C ALA A 369 -7.20 -1.63 9.04
N ARG A 370 -6.19 -2.17 9.71
CA ARG A 370 -5.93 -1.89 11.12
C ARG A 370 -5.48 -0.45 11.35
N ARG A 371 -4.61 0.08 10.49
CA ARG A 371 -4.14 1.47 10.58
C ARG A 371 -5.24 2.49 10.29
N LEU A 372 -6.06 2.20 9.28
CA LEU A 372 -7.14 3.07 8.81
C LEU A 372 -8.51 2.74 9.43
N LYS A 373 -8.58 1.74 10.32
CA LYS A 373 -9.81 1.28 10.98
C LYS A 373 -10.91 0.87 10.00
N ILE A 374 -10.55 0.13 8.95
CA ILE A 374 -11.48 -0.41 7.96
C ILE A 374 -12.04 -1.73 8.48
N ARG A 375 -13.32 -1.74 8.86
CA ARG A 375 -13.95 -2.83 9.59
C ARG A 375 -15.26 -3.26 8.94
N TYR A 376 -15.73 -4.43 9.29
CA TYR A 376 -17.08 -4.89 9.01
C TYR A 376 -17.65 -5.63 10.23
N LYS A 377 -18.95 -5.85 10.28
CA LYS A 377 -19.58 -6.72 11.28
C LYS A 377 -19.80 -8.10 10.67
N ASP A 378 -19.30 -9.14 11.36
CA ASP A 378 -19.56 -10.52 10.97
C ASP A 378 -21.03 -10.94 11.26
N GLU A 379 -21.39 -12.15 10.91
CA GLU A 379 -22.74 -12.71 11.11
C GLU A 379 -23.19 -12.74 12.58
N ASN A 380 -22.22 -12.72 13.51
CA ASN A 380 -22.48 -12.67 14.95
C ASN A 380 -22.48 -11.23 15.50
N GLY A 381 -22.41 -10.23 14.64
CA GLY A 381 -22.34 -8.82 15.02
C GLY A 381 -21.00 -8.37 15.60
N ARG A 382 -19.96 -9.19 15.52
CA ARG A 382 -18.61 -8.85 16.01
C ARG A 382 -17.86 -8.03 14.98
N MET A 383 -17.11 -7.02 15.45
CA MET A 383 -16.25 -6.23 14.60
C MET A 383 -15.04 -7.04 14.15
N GLN A 384 -14.84 -7.09 12.83
CA GLN A 384 -13.71 -7.70 12.16
C GLN A 384 -13.00 -6.65 11.30
N LEU A 385 -11.70 -6.84 11.05
CA LEU A 385 -10.95 -6.05 10.10
C LEU A 385 -11.10 -6.61 8.70
N CYS A 386 -11.22 -5.73 7.71
CA CYS A 386 -11.12 -6.13 6.31
C CYS A 386 -9.68 -6.51 5.96
N HIS A 387 -9.50 -7.28 4.90
CA HIS A 387 -8.25 -7.44 4.19
C HIS A 387 -8.22 -6.53 2.97
N THR A 388 -7.02 -6.06 2.60
CA THR A 388 -6.81 -5.22 1.43
C THR A 388 -5.79 -5.87 0.49
N LEU A 389 -6.08 -5.77 -0.81
CA LEU A 389 -5.21 -6.26 -1.86
C LEU A 389 -5.15 -5.23 -2.98
N ASN A 390 -4.04 -5.21 -3.68
CA ASN A 390 -3.87 -4.41 -4.88
C ASN A 390 -3.05 -5.14 -5.93
N ASN A 391 -3.19 -4.72 -7.16
CA ASN A 391 -2.32 -5.12 -8.26
C ASN A 391 -2.36 -4.05 -9.35
N THR A 392 -1.26 -3.87 -10.04
CA THR A 392 -1.21 -3.06 -11.25
C THR A 392 -1.97 -3.77 -12.38
N CYS A 393 -2.99 -3.10 -12.93
CA CYS A 393 -3.60 -3.52 -14.19
C CYS A 393 -2.64 -3.20 -15.34
N VAL A 394 -2.30 -1.93 -15.50
CA VAL A 394 -1.32 -1.46 -16.47
C VAL A 394 -0.68 -0.14 -16.02
N ALA A 395 0.64 -0.06 -16.14
CA ALA A 395 1.42 1.17 -16.03
C ALA A 395 2.13 1.41 -17.37
N PRO A 396 1.67 2.37 -18.19
CA PRO A 396 2.13 2.54 -19.56
C PRO A 396 3.64 2.59 -19.75
N PRO A 397 4.46 3.23 -18.90
CA PRO A 397 5.89 3.30 -19.18
C PRO A 397 6.55 1.93 -19.36
N ARG A 398 6.35 1.02 -18.41
CA ARG A 398 6.89 -0.34 -18.51
C ARG A 398 6.13 -1.20 -19.52
N MET A 399 4.81 -1.01 -19.63
CA MET A 399 3.99 -1.64 -20.66
C MET A 399 4.47 -1.24 -22.05
N LEU A 400 4.75 0.03 -22.33
CA LEU A 400 5.22 0.49 -23.64
C LEU A 400 6.57 -0.10 -24.01
N ILE A 401 7.51 -0.24 -23.05
CA ILE A 401 8.77 -0.93 -23.29
C ILE A 401 8.51 -2.35 -23.79
N ALA A 402 7.73 -3.12 -23.00
CA ALA A 402 7.40 -4.49 -23.37
C ALA A 402 6.62 -4.57 -24.70
N PHE A 403 5.65 -3.66 -24.89
CA PHE A 403 4.83 -3.61 -26.09
C PHE A 403 5.65 -3.34 -27.35
N LEU A 404 6.47 -2.29 -27.32
CA LEU A 404 7.31 -1.89 -28.46
C LEU A 404 8.30 -2.99 -28.82
N GLU A 405 9.00 -3.57 -27.84
CA GLU A 405 10.00 -4.60 -28.09
C GLU A 405 9.38 -5.91 -28.62
N ASN A 406 8.18 -6.31 -28.17
CA ASN A 406 7.54 -7.55 -28.61
C ASN A 406 6.73 -7.42 -29.92
N ASN A 407 6.31 -6.20 -30.29
CA ASN A 407 5.48 -5.97 -31.47
C ASN A 407 6.21 -5.25 -32.62
N LEU A 408 7.50 -4.89 -32.44
CA LEU A 408 8.35 -4.29 -33.47
C LEU A 408 8.53 -5.26 -34.64
N GLN A 409 8.50 -4.72 -35.87
CA GLN A 409 8.72 -5.47 -37.10
C GLN A 409 10.07 -5.05 -37.73
N ALA A 410 10.57 -5.89 -38.64
CA ALA A 410 11.84 -5.63 -39.34
C ALA A 410 11.85 -4.33 -40.17
N ASP A 411 10.67 -3.86 -40.61
CA ASP A 411 10.50 -2.59 -41.34
C ASP A 411 10.40 -1.37 -40.39
N GLY A 412 10.53 -1.57 -39.09
CA GLY A 412 10.42 -0.54 -38.07
C GLY A 412 8.98 -0.22 -37.65
N SER A 413 7.96 -0.78 -38.29
CA SER A 413 6.57 -0.63 -37.86
C SER A 413 6.33 -1.41 -36.56
N VAL A 414 5.29 -1.02 -35.80
CA VAL A 414 4.87 -1.71 -34.58
C VAL A 414 3.44 -2.22 -34.79
N LEU A 415 3.26 -3.53 -34.66
CA LEU A 415 1.93 -4.16 -34.77
C LEU A 415 1.04 -3.77 -33.59
N ILE A 416 -0.25 -3.57 -33.88
CA ILE A 416 -1.28 -3.36 -32.88
C ILE A 416 -2.11 -4.63 -32.75
N PRO A 417 -2.01 -5.36 -31.64
CA PRO A 417 -2.81 -6.55 -31.37
C PRO A 417 -4.30 -6.26 -31.45
N GLN A 418 -5.09 -7.26 -31.84
CA GLN A 418 -6.52 -7.11 -32.12
C GLN A 418 -7.29 -6.45 -30.96
N ALA A 419 -6.95 -6.81 -29.71
CA ALA A 419 -7.60 -6.26 -28.53
C ALA A 419 -7.43 -4.74 -28.37
N LEU A 420 -6.32 -4.18 -28.87
CA LEU A 420 -6.00 -2.75 -28.73
C LEU A 420 -6.45 -1.90 -29.93
N ARG A 421 -6.76 -2.51 -31.09
CA ARG A 421 -7.16 -1.78 -32.32
C ARG A 421 -8.33 -0.81 -32.13
N PRO A 422 -9.39 -1.13 -31.38
CA PRO A 422 -10.50 -0.19 -31.15
C PRO A 422 -10.03 1.14 -30.53
N TYR A 423 -9.02 1.09 -29.68
CA TYR A 423 -8.44 2.25 -29.00
C TYR A 423 -7.41 3.00 -29.85
N MET A 424 -6.94 2.35 -30.93
CA MET A 424 -6.02 2.92 -31.92
C MET A 424 -6.71 3.33 -33.22
N GLY A 425 -8.05 3.52 -33.19
CA GLY A 425 -8.85 3.92 -34.38
C GLY A 425 -8.96 2.86 -35.45
N GLY A 426 -8.87 1.58 -35.07
CA GLY A 426 -8.94 0.44 -35.97
C GLY A 426 -7.63 0.12 -36.70
N HIS A 427 -6.55 0.88 -36.47
CA HIS A 427 -5.26 0.61 -37.10
C HIS A 427 -4.66 -0.70 -36.59
N ASP A 428 -4.08 -1.49 -37.50
CA ASP A 428 -3.40 -2.75 -37.19
C ASP A 428 -1.90 -2.58 -36.93
N ARG A 429 -1.36 -1.40 -37.24
CA ARG A 429 0.04 -1.00 -36.99
C ARG A 429 0.18 0.49 -36.90
N ILE A 430 1.30 0.94 -36.33
CA ILE A 430 1.84 2.29 -36.46
C ILE A 430 3.15 2.22 -37.26
N VAL A 431 3.40 3.25 -38.07
CA VAL A 431 4.53 3.28 -39.01
C VAL A 431 5.49 4.41 -38.61
N PRO A 432 6.82 4.13 -38.54
CA PRO A 432 7.78 5.18 -38.19
C PRO A 432 7.78 6.30 -39.24
N LYS A 433 8.19 7.48 -38.81
CA LYS A 433 8.32 8.66 -39.68
C LYS A 433 9.70 8.78 -40.29
N HIS A 434 10.70 8.11 -39.66
CA HIS A 434 12.10 8.15 -40.05
C HIS A 434 12.72 6.74 -40.06
#